data_6049a12099622f7468bcb165cbc3576c
#
_entry.id   6049a12099622f7468bcb165cbc3576c
#
_cell.length_a   1.000
_cell.length_b   1.000
_cell.length_c   1.000
_cell.angle_alpha   90.00
_cell.angle_beta   90.00
_cell.angle_gamma   90.00
#
_symmetry.space_group_name_H-M   'P 1'
#
loop_
_entity.id
_entity.type
_entity.pdbx_description
1 polymer ?
#
loop_
_entity_poly.entity_id
_entity_poly.type
_entity_poly.pdbx_seq_one_letter_code
_entity_poly.pdbx_strand_id
1 'polypeptide(L)'
;MVSERNRLFTILIALFIVCEAMAVHPKIGLVFGGGGAKGAAEVGVLKVLEEAGVQVDYIAGTSIGSIVGGLYAAGYTAKELETMFQTQEWLSLLTDRKASLSNEPYQTIDGVTYIFGFPVMDRNSNIFGVMKGESVEQMLDSMLSVKGCKNFESLQIPFSCVTADIRAAQEVVISKGSVSKAMRASMSIPGIFKPVKLDDRLLVDGGMLNNLPVDVCRKMGADIVIAIDLQQNEQKPRKQTDLSMLSSLADLLGFGGILEWVTNRPDIEKYLENRQKADIYIHPNLPDADASSFGNKNAARMIQAGVVAAKQQLPELQRALIDK
;
A
#
# COMPACT_ATOMS: atom_id res chain seq x y z
N MET A 1 23.65 3.43 -61.42
CA MET A 1 23.66 4.69 -60.66
C MET A 1 22.33 4.83 -59.96
N VAL A 2 22.27 4.64 -58.65
CA VAL A 2 21.06 4.91 -57.85
C VAL A 2 20.94 6.44 -57.81
N SER A 3 19.79 6.97 -58.30
CA SER A 3 19.53 8.42 -58.36
C SER A 3 19.68 9.04 -56.96
N GLU A 4 20.30 10.21 -56.87
CA GLU A 4 20.43 10.98 -55.60
C GLU A 4 19.08 11.16 -54.92
N ARG A 5 18.00 11.24 -55.70
CA ARG A 5 16.62 11.29 -55.23
C ARG A 5 16.21 10.05 -54.39
N ASN A 6 16.68 8.87 -54.76
CA ASN A 6 16.40 7.63 -54.01
C ASN A 6 17.23 7.58 -52.73
N ARG A 7 18.45 8.12 -52.72
CA ARG A 7 19.26 8.24 -51.48
C ARG A 7 18.63 9.21 -50.48
N LEU A 8 18.14 10.36 -50.94
CA LEU A 8 17.43 11.31 -50.09
C LEU A 8 16.15 10.71 -49.49
N PHE A 9 15.41 9.95 -50.31
CA PHE A 9 14.17 9.28 -49.87
C PHE A 9 14.46 8.20 -48.81
N THR A 10 15.52 7.42 -49.00
CA THR A 10 15.95 6.41 -48.02
C THR A 10 16.42 7.04 -46.70
N ILE A 11 17.14 8.17 -46.76
CA ILE A 11 17.58 8.90 -45.57
C ILE A 11 16.39 9.53 -44.85
N LEU A 12 15.39 10.05 -45.53
CA LEU A 12 14.16 10.60 -44.95
C LEU A 12 13.33 9.51 -44.28
N ILE A 13 13.18 8.34 -44.89
CA ILE A 13 12.50 7.18 -44.27
C ILE A 13 13.25 6.70 -43.05
N ALA A 14 14.59 6.61 -43.12
CA ALA A 14 15.42 6.20 -42.00
C ALA A 14 15.35 7.21 -40.85
N LEU A 15 15.33 8.53 -41.13
CA LEU A 15 15.13 9.59 -40.16
C LEU A 15 13.71 9.53 -39.54
N PHE A 16 12.68 9.23 -40.32
CA PHE A 16 11.32 9.08 -39.83
C PHE A 16 11.18 7.87 -38.89
N ILE A 17 11.77 6.72 -39.25
CA ILE A 17 11.80 5.50 -38.44
C ILE A 17 12.60 5.74 -37.12
N VAL A 18 13.70 6.48 -37.18
CA VAL A 18 14.50 6.85 -36.00
C VAL A 18 13.77 7.83 -35.12
N CYS A 19 12.97 8.76 -35.70
CA CYS A 19 12.17 9.71 -34.93
C CYS A 19 11.00 9.03 -34.19
N GLU A 20 10.34 8.04 -34.79
CA GLU A 20 9.33 7.22 -34.10
C GLU A 20 9.95 6.32 -33.01
N ALA A 21 11.19 5.81 -33.23
CA ALA A 21 11.90 5.02 -32.23
C ALA A 21 12.40 5.84 -31.02
N MET A 22 12.34 7.18 -31.09
CA MET A 22 12.68 8.09 -29.99
C MET A 22 11.45 8.72 -29.34
N ALA A 23 10.23 8.26 -29.62
CA ALA A 23 9.07 8.65 -28.85
C ALA A 23 9.28 8.13 -27.41
N VAL A 24 9.71 9.03 -26.52
CA VAL A 24 9.82 8.74 -25.09
C VAL A 24 8.41 8.58 -24.57
N HIS A 25 7.99 7.33 -24.35
CA HIS A 25 6.71 7.08 -23.71
C HIS A 25 6.73 7.68 -22.30
N PRO A 26 5.65 8.37 -21.89
CA PRO A 26 5.58 8.92 -20.55
C PRO A 26 5.68 7.81 -19.51
N LYS A 27 6.50 8.02 -18.49
CA LYS A 27 6.69 7.09 -17.38
C LYS A 27 5.47 7.07 -16.47
N ILE A 28 4.84 5.92 -16.33
CA ILE A 28 3.64 5.75 -15.51
C ILE A 28 4.02 5.30 -14.11
N GLY A 29 3.60 6.10 -13.12
CA GLY A 29 3.69 5.76 -11.72
C GLY A 29 2.35 5.35 -11.15
N LEU A 30 2.34 4.29 -10.35
CA LEU A 30 1.16 3.79 -9.67
C LEU A 30 1.31 3.98 -8.16
N VAL A 31 0.32 4.61 -7.55
CA VAL A 31 0.30 4.94 -6.12
C VAL A 31 -0.81 4.19 -5.42
N PHE A 32 -0.44 3.47 -4.38
CA PHE A 32 -1.34 2.69 -3.53
C PHE A 32 -1.47 3.32 -2.15
N GLY A 33 -2.68 3.73 -1.79
CA GLY A 33 -2.97 4.35 -0.51
C GLY A 33 -3.13 3.37 0.64
N GLY A 34 -3.01 3.85 1.88
CA GLY A 34 -3.29 3.03 3.05
C GLY A 34 -4.79 2.89 3.33
N GLY A 35 -5.21 1.74 3.87
CA GLY A 35 -6.62 1.50 4.17
C GLY A 35 -6.99 0.15 4.78
N GLY A 36 -6.02 -0.64 5.24
CA GLY A 36 -6.27 -1.97 5.82
C GLY A 36 -6.96 -2.92 4.85
N ALA A 37 -8.03 -3.60 5.28
CA ALA A 37 -8.77 -4.56 4.45
C ALA A 37 -9.24 -3.98 3.10
N LYS A 38 -9.43 -2.65 3.01
CA LYS A 38 -9.85 -1.97 1.78
C LYS A 38 -8.83 -2.07 0.64
N GLY A 39 -7.58 -2.49 0.92
CA GLY A 39 -6.56 -2.80 -0.09
C GLY A 39 -7.02 -3.83 -1.13
N ALA A 40 -8.02 -4.65 -0.83
CA ALA A 40 -8.65 -5.52 -1.81
C ALA A 40 -9.21 -4.75 -3.02
N ALA A 41 -9.64 -3.50 -2.86
CA ALA A 41 -10.11 -2.67 -3.97
C ALA A 41 -8.98 -2.26 -4.93
N GLU A 42 -7.76 -2.11 -4.42
CA GLU A 42 -6.57 -1.84 -5.25
C GLU A 42 -6.31 -2.98 -6.23
N VAL A 43 -6.55 -4.22 -5.80
CA VAL A 43 -6.47 -5.39 -6.69
C VAL A 43 -7.49 -5.29 -7.83
N GLY A 44 -8.70 -4.81 -7.53
CA GLY A 44 -9.71 -4.56 -8.55
C GLY A 44 -9.27 -3.51 -9.58
N VAL A 45 -8.57 -2.47 -9.14
CA VAL A 45 -7.98 -1.47 -10.05
C VAL A 45 -6.89 -2.10 -10.91
N LEU A 46 -5.97 -2.87 -10.30
CA LEU A 46 -4.91 -3.58 -11.04
C LEU A 46 -5.48 -4.47 -12.16
N LYS A 47 -6.56 -5.20 -11.92
CA LYS A 47 -7.22 -6.03 -12.95
C LYS A 47 -7.57 -5.22 -14.19
N VAL A 48 -8.12 -4.03 -14.01
CA VAL A 48 -8.53 -3.16 -15.12
C VAL A 48 -7.31 -2.57 -15.82
N LEU A 49 -6.27 -2.18 -15.09
CA LEU A 49 -5.04 -1.65 -15.68
C LEU A 49 -4.28 -2.73 -16.48
N GLU A 50 -4.22 -3.98 -15.98
CA GLU A 50 -3.64 -5.11 -16.70
C GLU A 50 -4.45 -5.42 -17.98
N GLU A 51 -5.79 -5.48 -17.90
CA GLU A 51 -6.68 -5.69 -19.05
C GLU A 51 -6.51 -4.59 -20.10
N ALA A 52 -6.23 -3.36 -19.66
CA ALA A 52 -6.01 -2.21 -20.55
C ALA A 52 -4.57 -2.15 -21.10
N GLY A 53 -3.68 -3.05 -20.68
CA GLY A 53 -2.28 -3.09 -21.14
C GLY A 53 -1.42 -1.94 -20.63
N VAL A 54 -1.78 -1.35 -19.47
CA VAL A 54 -1.03 -0.23 -18.88
C VAL A 54 0.32 -0.73 -18.36
N GLN A 55 1.40 -0.17 -18.90
CA GLN A 55 2.77 -0.45 -18.46
C GLN A 55 3.13 0.46 -17.28
N VAL A 56 3.42 -0.12 -16.12
CA VAL A 56 3.77 0.63 -14.90
C VAL A 56 5.29 0.67 -14.76
N ASP A 57 5.85 1.89 -14.66
CA ASP A 57 7.30 2.12 -14.52
C ASP A 57 7.74 2.30 -13.07
N TYR A 58 6.87 2.84 -12.20
CA TYR A 58 7.18 3.11 -10.80
C TYR A 58 5.99 2.82 -9.90
N ILE A 59 6.28 2.36 -8.68
CA ILE A 59 5.25 2.11 -7.68
C ILE A 59 5.64 2.77 -6.36
N ALA A 60 4.69 3.47 -5.73
CA ALA A 60 4.80 3.93 -4.36
C ALA A 60 3.60 3.46 -3.54
N GLY A 61 3.83 2.99 -2.32
CA GLY A 61 2.75 2.45 -1.49
C GLY A 61 2.90 2.76 -0.01
N THR A 62 1.77 2.89 0.67
CA THR A 62 1.67 3.10 2.12
C THR A 62 0.78 2.04 2.76
N SER A 63 1.19 1.49 3.90
CA SER A 63 0.40 0.51 4.67
C SER A 63 0.00 -0.71 3.83
N ILE A 64 -1.29 -1.05 3.75
CA ILE A 64 -1.76 -2.12 2.86
C ILE A 64 -1.37 -1.88 1.41
N GLY A 65 -1.36 -0.63 0.95
CA GLY A 65 -0.92 -0.28 -0.39
C GLY A 65 0.56 -0.58 -0.63
N SER A 66 1.40 -0.59 0.42
CA SER A 66 2.77 -1.07 0.29
C SER A 66 2.84 -2.58 0.07
N ILE A 67 1.90 -3.34 0.65
CA ILE A 67 1.81 -4.80 0.46
C ILE A 67 1.33 -5.11 -0.97
N VAL A 68 0.22 -4.51 -1.39
CA VAL A 68 -0.32 -4.70 -2.75
C VAL A 68 0.70 -4.26 -3.80
N GLY A 69 1.22 -3.03 -3.67
CA GLY A 69 2.19 -2.46 -4.60
C GLY A 69 3.52 -3.19 -4.62
N GLY A 70 4.05 -3.60 -3.45
CA GLY A 70 5.30 -4.33 -3.34
C GLY A 70 5.23 -5.75 -3.92
N LEU A 71 4.12 -6.46 -3.71
CA LEU A 71 3.88 -7.76 -4.34
C LEU A 71 3.67 -7.63 -5.85
N TYR A 72 2.95 -6.60 -6.29
CA TYR A 72 2.80 -6.31 -7.72
C TYR A 72 4.14 -5.96 -8.36
N ALA A 73 4.97 -5.15 -7.69
CA ALA A 73 6.34 -4.85 -8.12
C ALA A 73 7.23 -6.09 -8.22
N ALA A 74 6.98 -7.11 -7.40
CA ALA A 74 7.67 -8.40 -7.47
C ALA A 74 7.17 -9.33 -8.59
N GLY A 75 6.15 -8.90 -9.37
CA GLY A 75 5.61 -9.65 -10.50
C GLY A 75 4.43 -10.55 -10.16
N TYR A 76 3.72 -10.28 -9.06
CA TYR A 76 2.39 -10.88 -8.84
C TYR A 76 1.36 -10.20 -9.73
N THR A 77 0.55 -10.98 -10.41
CA THR A 77 -0.59 -10.49 -11.19
C THR A 77 -1.76 -10.08 -10.29
N ALA A 78 -2.65 -9.24 -10.79
CA ALA A 78 -3.90 -8.91 -10.09
C ALA A 78 -4.70 -10.17 -9.74
N LYS A 79 -4.68 -11.21 -10.58
CA LYS A 79 -5.34 -12.49 -10.32
C LYS A 79 -4.75 -13.24 -9.13
N GLU A 80 -3.42 -13.29 -9.02
CA GLU A 80 -2.74 -13.91 -7.87
C GLU A 80 -3.01 -13.15 -6.58
N LEU A 81 -3.01 -11.80 -6.62
CA LEU A 81 -3.35 -10.96 -5.48
C LEU A 81 -4.83 -11.10 -5.08
N GLU A 82 -5.76 -11.20 -6.04
CA GLU A 82 -7.16 -11.52 -5.76
C GLU A 82 -7.29 -12.83 -4.98
N THR A 83 -6.59 -13.86 -5.44
CA THR A 83 -6.58 -15.16 -4.75
C THR A 83 -6.07 -15.01 -3.31
N MET A 84 -4.96 -14.28 -3.11
CA MET A 84 -4.42 -14.01 -1.77
C MET A 84 -5.47 -13.34 -0.87
N PHE A 85 -6.12 -12.28 -1.33
CA PHE A 85 -7.13 -11.58 -0.52
C PHE A 85 -8.35 -12.44 -0.18
N GLN A 86 -8.73 -13.37 -1.06
CA GLN A 86 -9.88 -14.23 -0.86
C GLN A 86 -9.59 -15.48 -0.04
N THR A 87 -8.37 -16.02 -0.08
CA THR A 87 -8.07 -17.31 0.57
C THR A 87 -7.28 -17.17 1.87
N GLN A 88 -6.64 -16.03 2.10
CA GLN A 88 -5.82 -15.83 3.29
C GLN A 88 -6.67 -15.64 4.55
N GLU A 89 -6.32 -16.36 5.60
CA GLU A 89 -6.89 -16.22 6.95
C GLU A 89 -6.32 -14.97 7.65
N TRP A 90 -6.72 -13.80 7.17
CA TRP A 90 -6.16 -12.51 7.56
C TRP A 90 -6.17 -12.28 9.08
N LEU A 91 -7.24 -12.64 9.76
CA LEU A 91 -7.35 -12.43 11.21
C LEU A 91 -6.28 -13.21 11.96
N SER A 92 -6.09 -14.49 11.61
CA SER A 92 -5.06 -15.35 12.19
C SER A 92 -3.65 -14.81 11.91
N LEU A 93 -3.42 -14.36 10.67
CA LEU A 93 -2.16 -13.81 10.22
C LEU A 93 -1.80 -12.49 10.95
N LEU A 94 -2.74 -11.57 11.03
CA LEU A 94 -2.54 -10.25 11.66
C LEU A 94 -2.34 -10.34 13.18
N THR A 95 -2.99 -11.31 13.84
CA THR A 95 -2.90 -11.47 15.29
C THR A 95 -1.75 -12.36 15.74
N ASP A 96 -0.90 -12.84 14.81
CA ASP A 96 0.15 -13.85 15.09
C ASP A 96 -0.42 -15.08 15.81
N ARG A 97 -1.69 -15.43 15.55
CA ARG A 97 -2.39 -16.50 16.25
C ARG A 97 -1.78 -17.84 15.90
N LYS A 98 -1.17 -18.49 16.88
CA LYS A 98 -0.77 -19.89 16.73
C LYS A 98 -2.02 -20.75 16.80
N ALA A 99 -2.20 -21.65 15.85
CA ALA A 99 -3.35 -22.54 15.74
C ALA A 99 -3.60 -23.41 17.01
N SER A 100 -2.63 -23.46 17.92
CA SER A 100 -2.66 -24.22 19.17
C SER A 100 -3.20 -23.45 20.39
N LEU A 101 -3.69 -22.22 20.22
CA LEU A 101 -4.32 -21.53 21.35
C LEU A 101 -5.64 -22.21 21.68
N SER A 102 -5.77 -22.72 22.90
CA SER A 102 -6.98 -23.36 23.38
C SER A 102 -8.18 -22.40 23.32
N ASN A 103 -9.40 -22.95 23.40
CA ASN A 103 -10.64 -22.19 23.44
C ASN A 103 -10.86 -21.42 24.77
N GLU A 104 -9.81 -21.31 25.60
CA GLU A 104 -9.87 -20.56 26.84
C GLU A 104 -10.07 -19.08 26.59
N PRO A 105 -11.01 -18.43 27.26
CA PRO A 105 -11.33 -17.02 27.02
C PRO A 105 -10.18 -16.09 27.41
N TYR A 106 -9.27 -16.55 28.26
CA TYR A 106 -8.15 -15.77 28.77
C TYR A 106 -6.89 -16.63 28.89
N GLN A 107 -5.78 -16.19 28.29
CA GLN A 107 -4.49 -16.90 28.37
C GLN A 107 -3.32 -15.91 28.37
N THR A 108 -2.23 -16.28 29.06
CA THR A 108 -0.95 -15.56 28.96
C THR A 108 0.12 -16.54 28.46
N ILE A 109 0.72 -16.25 27.30
CA ILE A 109 1.77 -17.05 26.67
C ILE A 109 2.96 -16.13 26.40
N ASP A 110 4.15 -16.51 26.86
CA ASP A 110 5.41 -15.76 26.71
C ASP A 110 5.29 -14.28 27.13
N GLY A 111 4.47 -13.99 28.15
CA GLY A 111 4.20 -12.63 28.66
C GLY A 111 3.15 -11.84 27.90
N VAL A 112 2.60 -12.39 26.82
CA VAL A 112 1.50 -11.79 26.07
C VAL A 112 0.18 -12.34 26.59
N THR A 113 -0.72 -11.46 26.97
CA THR A 113 -2.09 -11.83 27.39
C THR A 113 -3.02 -11.80 26.19
N TYR A 114 -3.73 -12.89 26.00
CA TYR A 114 -4.74 -13.06 24.96
C TYR A 114 -6.13 -13.17 25.58
N ILE A 115 -7.11 -12.49 24.98
CA ILE A 115 -8.53 -12.66 25.29
C ILE A 115 -9.22 -13.19 24.04
N PHE A 116 -9.85 -14.37 24.13
CA PHE A 116 -10.42 -15.09 22.99
C PHE A 116 -9.43 -15.23 21.81
N GLY A 117 -8.14 -15.43 22.10
CA GLY A 117 -7.07 -15.54 21.11
C GLY A 117 -6.57 -14.22 20.53
N PHE A 118 -7.09 -13.09 20.99
CA PHE A 118 -6.58 -11.77 20.61
C PHE A 118 -5.55 -11.27 21.62
N PRO A 119 -4.35 -10.87 21.21
CA PRO A 119 -3.37 -10.30 22.10
C PRO A 119 -3.85 -8.93 22.58
N VAL A 120 -3.94 -8.74 23.90
CA VAL A 120 -4.40 -7.49 24.51
C VAL A 120 -3.35 -6.81 25.40
N MET A 121 -2.35 -7.56 25.86
CA MET A 121 -1.29 -7.03 26.71
C MET A 121 0.00 -7.82 26.51
N ASP A 122 1.12 -7.14 26.34
CA ASP A 122 2.47 -7.72 26.36
C ASP A 122 3.29 -7.15 27.52
N ARG A 123 3.53 -7.95 28.54
CA ARG A 123 4.30 -7.56 29.73
C ARG A 123 5.81 -7.49 29.48
N ASN A 124 6.28 -8.08 28.37
CA ASN A 124 7.71 -8.18 28.07
C ASN A 124 8.23 -7.03 27.20
N SER A 125 7.38 -6.11 26.77
CA SER A 125 7.78 -5.01 25.91
C SER A 125 7.34 -3.65 26.42
N ASN A 126 8.28 -2.72 26.50
CA ASN A 126 8.02 -1.31 26.72
C ASN A 126 7.69 -0.56 25.42
N ILE A 127 7.36 -1.28 24.34
CA ILE A 127 7.16 -0.73 23.01
C ILE A 127 5.68 -0.82 22.65
N PHE A 128 5.14 0.27 22.12
CA PHE A 128 3.76 0.41 21.67
C PHE A 128 3.38 -0.65 20.62
N GLY A 129 2.24 -1.31 20.84
CA GLY A 129 1.70 -2.35 19.97
C GLY A 129 1.78 -3.74 20.62
N VAL A 130 0.71 -4.49 20.45
CA VAL A 130 0.59 -5.83 21.04
C VAL A 130 0.98 -6.90 20.04
N MET A 131 0.59 -6.74 18.77
CA MET A 131 0.85 -7.70 17.70
C MET A 131 2.26 -7.49 17.13
N LYS A 132 3.04 -8.56 17.06
CA LYS A 132 4.39 -8.48 16.51
C LYS A 132 4.39 -8.41 14.98
N GLY A 133 3.36 -9.00 14.32
CA GLY A 133 3.25 -9.07 12.86
C GLY A 133 4.30 -9.96 12.21
N GLU A 134 4.88 -10.88 12.97
CA GLU A 134 5.88 -11.84 12.48
C GLU A 134 5.28 -12.77 11.42
N SER A 135 4.04 -13.20 11.61
CA SER A 135 3.34 -14.05 10.65
C SER A 135 3.10 -13.36 9.31
N VAL A 136 2.82 -12.06 9.33
CA VAL A 136 2.69 -11.26 8.09
C VAL A 136 4.05 -11.13 7.41
N GLU A 137 5.10 -10.79 8.15
CA GLU A 137 6.44 -10.67 7.58
C GLU A 137 6.92 -11.99 6.96
N GLN A 138 6.68 -13.13 7.62
CA GLN A 138 7.00 -14.47 7.10
C GLN A 138 6.20 -14.82 5.84
N MET A 139 4.92 -14.48 5.80
CA MET A 139 4.10 -14.64 4.59
C MET A 139 4.67 -13.82 3.43
N LEU A 140 4.99 -12.55 3.66
CA LEU A 140 5.56 -11.67 2.65
C LEU A 140 6.92 -12.17 2.16
N ASP A 141 7.80 -12.63 3.08
CA ASP A 141 9.08 -13.24 2.73
C ASP A 141 8.90 -14.48 1.85
N SER A 142 7.95 -15.33 2.19
CA SER A 142 7.63 -16.53 1.42
C SER A 142 7.14 -16.17 0.00
N MET A 143 6.19 -15.23 -0.10
CA MET A 143 5.66 -14.77 -1.37
C MET A 143 6.76 -14.15 -2.25
N LEU A 144 7.55 -13.23 -1.71
CA LEU A 144 8.66 -12.62 -2.44
C LEU A 144 9.70 -13.64 -2.89
N SER A 145 9.99 -14.65 -2.05
CA SER A 145 10.93 -15.72 -2.40
C SER A 145 10.45 -16.56 -3.57
N VAL A 146 9.15 -16.83 -3.69
CA VAL A 146 8.54 -17.53 -4.83
C VAL A 146 8.80 -16.80 -6.16
N LYS A 147 8.80 -15.46 -6.14
CA LYS A 147 9.13 -14.62 -7.31
C LYS A 147 10.63 -14.33 -7.46
N GLY A 148 11.48 -14.88 -6.58
CA GLY A 148 12.93 -14.61 -6.57
C GLY A 148 13.31 -13.23 -6.06
N CYS A 149 12.37 -12.50 -5.46
CA CYS A 149 12.53 -11.13 -5.00
C CYS A 149 12.67 -11.09 -3.47
N LYS A 150 13.82 -10.67 -2.95
CA LYS A 150 14.03 -10.46 -1.51
C LYS A 150 14.29 -9.00 -1.16
N ASN A 151 15.01 -8.31 -2.03
CA ASN A 151 15.42 -6.93 -1.87
C ASN A 151 14.80 -6.07 -2.97
N PHE A 152 14.76 -4.76 -2.74
CA PHE A 152 14.18 -3.79 -3.69
C PHE A 152 14.84 -3.87 -5.07
N GLU A 153 16.14 -4.14 -5.12
CA GLU A 153 16.92 -4.23 -6.37
C GLU A 153 16.53 -5.44 -7.24
N SER A 154 15.86 -6.44 -6.65
CA SER A 154 15.40 -7.64 -7.36
C SER A 154 13.95 -7.55 -7.84
N LEU A 155 13.26 -6.45 -7.55
CA LEU A 155 11.89 -6.21 -8.00
C LEU A 155 11.84 -5.94 -9.51
N GLN A 156 10.76 -6.37 -10.16
CA GLN A 156 10.55 -6.16 -11.59
C GLN A 156 10.20 -4.70 -11.91
N ILE A 157 9.51 -4.03 -10.99
CA ILE A 157 9.16 -2.61 -11.08
C ILE A 157 9.79 -1.88 -9.90
N PRO A 158 10.51 -0.76 -10.11
CA PRO A 158 11.01 0.09 -9.04
C PRO A 158 9.90 0.47 -8.05
N PHE A 159 10.14 0.18 -6.78
CA PHE A 159 9.15 0.37 -5.71
C PHE A 159 9.70 1.24 -4.59
N SER A 160 8.85 2.06 -3.99
CA SER A 160 9.11 2.82 -2.77
C SER A 160 8.02 2.59 -1.74
N CYS A 161 8.44 2.24 -0.54
CA CYS A 161 7.57 1.95 0.60
C CYS A 161 7.62 3.11 1.60
N VAL A 162 6.47 3.66 1.97
CA VAL A 162 6.39 4.81 2.89
C VAL A 162 6.13 4.34 4.32
N THR A 163 6.96 4.84 5.23
CA THR A 163 6.90 4.61 6.68
C THR A 163 7.04 5.95 7.42
N ALA A 164 6.86 5.95 8.74
CA ALA A 164 7.12 7.09 9.59
C ALA A 164 8.07 6.70 10.73
N ASP A 165 9.09 7.52 10.99
CA ASP A 165 9.91 7.39 12.20
C ASP A 165 9.18 8.07 13.36
N ILE A 166 8.73 7.26 14.32
CA ILE A 166 7.96 7.75 15.48
C ILE A 166 8.80 8.63 16.41
N ARG A 167 10.12 8.47 16.42
CA ARG A 167 11.01 9.28 17.28
C ARG A 167 11.27 10.66 16.72
N ALA A 168 11.47 10.72 15.39
CA ALA A 168 11.75 11.96 14.69
C ALA A 168 10.48 12.67 14.18
N ALA A 169 9.32 12.01 14.24
CA ALA A 169 8.08 12.45 13.61
C ALA A 169 8.26 12.84 12.12
N GLN A 170 9.02 12.00 11.40
CA GLN A 170 9.38 12.25 10.01
C GLN A 170 8.98 11.08 9.11
N GLU A 171 8.57 11.42 7.90
CA GLU A 171 8.38 10.44 6.83
C GLU A 171 9.71 9.78 6.46
N VAL A 172 9.66 8.46 6.30
CA VAL A 172 10.79 7.67 5.85
C VAL A 172 10.37 6.83 4.64
N VAL A 173 10.94 7.15 3.49
CA VAL A 173 10.74 6.39 2.26
C VAL A 173 11.83 5.32 2.16
N ILE A 174 11.45 4.05 2.09
CA ILE A 174 12.35 2.91 1.97
C ILE A 174 12.30 2.40 0.54
N SER A 175 13.45 2.33 -0.12
CA SER A 175 13.64 1.82 -1.48
C SER A 175 14.86 0.92 -1.62
N LYS A 176 15.39 0.42 -0.50
CA LYS A 176 16.57 -0.46 -0.44
C LYS A 176 16.43 -1.48 0.69
N GLY A 177 17.14 -2.59 0.57
CA GLY A 177 17.17 -3.65 1.58
C GLY A 177 15.97 -4.61 1.45
N SER A 178 15.51 -5.20 2.57
CA SER A 178 14.43 -6.18 2.60
C SER A 178 13.07 -5.54 2.30
N VAL A 179 12.40 -6.04 1.26
CA VAL A 179 11.05 -5.58 0.85
C VAL A 179 10.01 -5.97 1.89
N SER A 180 10.03 -7.22 2.38
CA SER A 180 9.09 -7.71 3.40
C SER A 180 9.16 -6.90 4.68
N LYS A 181 10.37 -6.60 5.14
CA LYS A 181 10.59 -5.80 6.34
C LYS A 181 10.10 -4.36 6.18
N ALA A 182 10.29 -3.76 5.00
CA ALA A 182 9.78 -2.44 4.69
C ALA A 182 8.25 -2.41 4.68
N MET A 183 7.60 -3.38 4.00
CA MET A 183 6.14 -3.53 4.00
C MET A 183 5.60 -3.77 5.41
N ARG A 184 6.29 -4.64 6.20
CA ARG A 184 5.93 -4.88 7.61
C ARG A 184 6.03 -3.59 8.45
N ALA A 185 7.04 -2.76 8.23
CA ALA A 185 7.17 -1.46 8.89
C ALA A 185 6.03 -0.52 8.47
N SER A 186 5.73 -0.44 7.18
CA SER A 186 4.69 0.44 6.63
C SER A 186 3.28 0.11 7.12
N MET A 187 3.00 -1.13 7.50
CA MET A 187 1.71 -1.54 8.08
C MET A 187 1.65 -1.47 9.61
N SER A 188 2.70 -0.99 10.26
CA SER A 188 2.82 -0.97 11.73
C SER A 188 1.98 0.13 12.36
N ILE A 189 0.65 -0.02 12.35
CA ILE A 189 -0.28 0.93 12.98
C ILE A 189 0.03 1.03 14.47
N PRO A 190 0.37 2.25 14.99
CA PRO A 190 0.64 2.45 16.40
C PRO A 190 -0.51 2.00 17.31
N GLY A 191 -0.17 1.36 18.42
CA GLY A 191 -1.16 0.79 19.34
C GLY A 191 -1.66 -0.62 18.92
N ILE A 192 -1.55 -0.99 17.65
CA ILE A 192 -1.96 -2.30 17.15
C ILE A 192 -0.72 -3.18 16.93
N PHE A 193 0.22 -2.72 16.11
CA PHE A 193 1.45 -3.44 15.81
C PHE A 193 2.67 -2.83 16.47
N LYS A 194 3.62 -3.67 16.86
CA LYS A 194 4.94 -3.21 17.32
C LYS A 194 5.65 -2.48 16.19
N PRO A 195 6.27 -1.32 16.48
CA PRO A 195 7.14 -0.65 15.53
C PRO A 195 8.29 -1.55 15.07
N VAL A 196 8.74 -1.36 13.84
CA VAL A 196 9.90 -2.08 13.29
C VAL A 196 11.15 -1.24 13.48
N LYS A 197 12.16 -1.84 14.14
CA LYS A 197 13.48 -1.22 14.21
C LYS A 197 14.23 -1.51 12.90
N LEU A 198 14.61 -0.44 12.21
CA LEU A 198 15.47 -0.50 11.02
C LEU A 198 16.56 0.54 11.18
N ASP A 199 17.81 0.07 11.22
CA ASP A 199 18.96 0.87 11.63
C ASP A 199 18.71 1.55 12.99
N ASP A 200 18.89 2.86 13.10
CA ASP A 200 18.64 3.62 14.34
C ASP A 200 17.21 4.19 14.43
N ARG A 201 16.35 3.87 13.46
CA ARG A 201 14.97 4.36 13.38
C ARG A 201 13.99 3.38 13.99
N LEU A 202 12.90 3.92 14.51
CA LEU A 202 11.75 3.16 14.99
C LEU A 202 10.55 3.47 14.11
N LEU A 203 10.29 2.57 13.14
CA LEU A 203 9.36 2.79 12.05
C LEU A 203 7.95 2.27 12.37
N VAL A 204 6.99 3.08 12.01
CA VAL A 204 5.56 2.80 12.11
C VAL A 204 4.86 3.04 10.74
N ASP A 205 3.54 2.83 10.71
CA ASP A 205 2.72 3.03 9.51
C ASP A 205 2.91 4.43 8.91
N GLY A 206 3.22 4.45 7.62
CA GLY A 206 3.45 5.67 6.87
C GLY A 206 2.21 6.53 6.69
N GLY A 207 1.03 5.94 6.81
CA GLY A 207 -0.25 6.64 6.70
C GLY A 207 -0.47 7.74 7.73
N MET A 208 0.37 7.79 8.75
CA MET A 208 0.38 8.87 9.72
C MET A 208 0.88 10.20 9.15
N LEU A 209 1.76 10.17 8.14
CA LEU A 209 2.40 11.34 7.55
C LEU A 209 2.21 11.46 6.04
N ASN A 210 1.98 10.35 5.34
CA ASN A 210 1.76 10.34 3.89
C ASN A 210 0.98 9.08 3.46
N ASN A 211 -0.34 9.17 3.56
CA ASN A 211 -1.20 8.03 3.25
C ASN A 211 -1.48 7.82 1.76
N LEU A 212 -1.20 8.80 0.91
CA LEU A 212 -1.34 8.73 -0.54
C LEU A 212 -0.06 9.27 -1.21
N PRO A 213 1.02 8.46 -1.37
CA PRO A 213 2.37 8.95 -1.65
C PRO A 213 2.62 9.34 -3.12
N VAL A 214 1.80 10.24 -3.68
CA VAL A 214 1.95 10.77 -5.05
C VAL A 214 3.27 11.52 -5.22
N ASP A 215 3.64 12.33 -4.23
CA ASP A 215 4.90 13.07 -4.24
C ASP A 215 6.14 12.15 -4.27
N VAL A 216 6.05 10.98 -3.62
CA VAL A 216 7.11 9.97 -3.65
C VAL A 216 7.23 9.37 -5.06
N CYS A 217 6.10 8.99 -5.66
CA CYS A 217 6.08 8.44 -7.01
C CYS A 217 6.59 9.44 -8.05
N ARG A 218 6.25 10.72 -7.91
CA ARG A 218 6.80 11.81 -8.75
C ARG A 218 8.33 11.93 -8.61
N LYS A 219 8.85 11.87 -7.39
CA LYS A 219 10.31 11.90 -7.14
C LYS A 219 11.04 10.69 -7.72
N MET A 220 10.36 9.56 -7.93
CA MET A 220 10.92 8.40 -8.64
C MET A 220 11.07 8.65 -10.14
N GLY A 221 10.39 9.64 -10.70
CA GLY A 221 10.47 10.02 -12.12
C GLY A 221 9.21 9.74 -12.93
N ALA A 222 8.05 9.56 -12.29
CA ALA A 222 6.79 9.36 -12.99
C ALA A 222 6.29 10.65 -13.67
N ASP A 223 5.99 10.57 -14.97
CA ASP A 223 5.39 11.63 -15.77
C ASP A 223 3.87 11.67 -15.62
N ILE A 224 3.24 10.49 -15.48
CA ILE A 224 1.83 10.31 -15.22
C ILE A 224 1.70 9.52 -13.93
N VAL A 225 0.94 10.02 -12.96
CA VAL A 225 0.67 9.33 -11.71
C VAL A 225 -0.80 8.94 -11.61
N ILE A 226 -1.03 7.62 -11.51
CA ILE A 226 -2.32 7.02 -11.21
C ILE A 226 -2.37 6.77 -9.70
N ALA A 227 -3.23 7.47 -8.97
CA ALA A 227 -3.36 7.32 -7.53
C ALA A 227 -4.65 6.58 -7.15
N ILE A 228 -4.50 5.50 -6.38
CA ILE A 228 -5.62 4.71 -5.86
C ILE A 228 -5.81 5.08 -4.40
N ASP A 229 -6.93 5.72 -4.09
CA ASP A 229 -7.23 6.22 -2.75
C ASP A 229 -8.34 5.40 -2.08
N LEU A 230 -8.04 4.87 -0.92
CA LEU A 230 -8.94 4.05 -0.11
C LEU A 230 -9.65 4.82 1.00
N GLN A 231 -9.37 6.11 1.15
CA GLN A 231 -9.99 6.94 2.20
C GLN A 231 -11.45 7.21 1.87
N GLN A 232 -12.34 6.96 2.82
CA GLN A 232 -13.76 7.21 2.65
C GLN A 232 -14.19 8.38 3.54
N ASN A 233 -14.86 9.38 2.95
CA ASN A 233 -15.49 10.51 3.65
C ASN A 233 -14.57 11.39 4.52
N GLU A 234 -13.95 12.36 3.90
CA GLU A 234 -13.21 13.43 4.57
C GLU A 234 -14.11 14.40 5.39
N GLN A 235 -15.42 14.40 5.14
CA GLN A 235 -16.34 15.42 5.65
C GLN A 235 -17.31 14.94 6.74
N LYS A 236 -17.39 13.64 7.05
CA LYS A 236 -18.19 13.20 8.18
C LYS A 236 -17.30 13.11 9.40
N PRO A 237 -17.60 13.87 10.48
CA PRO A 237 -16.96 13.61 11.76
C PRO A 237 -17.21 12.13 12.09
N ARG A 238 -16.12 11.38 12.36
CA ARG A 238 -16.21 10.00 12.83
C ARG A 238 -17.27 9.97 13.94
N LYS A 239 -18.25 9.08 13.84
CA LYS A 239 -19.14 8.83 14.95
C LYS A 239 -18.28 8.53 16.17
N GLN A 240 -18.39 9.38 17.17
CA GLN A 240 -17.62 9.39 18.41
C GLN A 240 -17.78 8.09 19.25
N THR A 241 -18.63 7.17 18.81
CA THR A 241 -19.06 5.99 19.54
C THR A 241 -18.02 4.87 19.65
N ASP A 242 -17.08 4.74 18.70
CA ASP A 242 -16.13 3.62 18.73
C ASP A 242 -14.74 4.00 19.27
N LEU A 243 -14.44 5.28 19.36
CA LEU A 243 -13.18 5.79 19.89
C LEU A 243 -13.15 5.86 21.43
N SER A 244 -14.30 5.95 22.10
CA SER A 244 -14.33 6.12 23.56
C SER A 244 -13.80 4.90 24.32
N MET A 245 -14.04 3.69 23.81
CA MET A 245 -13.52 2.46 24.41
C MET A 245 -12.03 2.30 24.11
N LEU A 246 -11.60 2.60 22.87
CA LEU A 246 -10.20 2.60 22.47
C LEU A 246 -9.41 3.73 23.12
N SER A 247 -9.97 4.94 23.27
CA SER A 247 -9.32 6.05 23.97
C SER A 247 -9.13 5.75 25.45
N SER A 248 -10.16 5.22 26.12
CA SER A 248 -10.06 4.84 27.53
C SER A 248 -9.05 3.71 27.76
N LEU A 249 -8.96 2.75 26.82
CA LEU A 249 -7.95 1.69 26.87
C LEU A 249 -6.55 2.23 26.55
N ALA A 250 -6.43 3.15 25.61
CA ALA A 250 -5.18 3.79 25.22
C ALA A 250 -4.66 4.69 26.34
N ASP A 251 -5.52 5.44 27.02
CA ASP A 251 -5.16 6.27 28.18
C ASP A 251 -4.73 5.40 29.38
N LEU A 252 -5.44 4.30 29.63
CA LEU A 252 -5.09 3.34 30.68
C LEU A 252 -3.75 2.67 30.44
N LEU A 253 -3.36 2.47 29.17
CA LEU A 253 -2.12 1.86 28.74
C LEU A 253 -1.00 2.88 28.45
N GLY A 254 -1.24 4.19 28.70
CA GLY A 254 -0.29 5.27 28.44
C GLY A 254 -0.15 5.68 26.97
N PHE A 255 -1.13 5.35 26.13
CA PHE A 255 -1.10 5.59 24.69
C PHE A 255 -1.91 6.82 24.24
N GLY A 256 -2.50 7.58 25.17
CA GLY A 256 -3.41 8.70 24.86
C GLY A 256 -2.84 9.68 23.84
N GLY A 257 -1.58 10.08 23.99
CA GLY A 257 -0.93 10.98 23.05
C GLY A 257 -0.77 10.44 21.62
N ILE A 258 -0.63 9.12 21.46
CA ILE A 258 -0.50 8.48 20.13
C ILE A 258 -1.85 8.38 19.45
N LEU A 259 -2.91 8.06 20.22
CA LEU A 259 -4.24 8.01 19.66
C LEU A 259 -4.70 9.41 19.24
N GLU A 260 -4.40 10.44 20.02
CA GLU A 260 -4.63 11.83 19.68
C GLU A 260 -3.88 12.22 18.40
N TRP A 261 -2.62 11.83 18.25
CA TRP A 261 -1.84 12.09 17.05
C TRP A 261 -2.41 11.37 15.82
N VAL A 262 -2.82 10.10 15.93
CA VAL A 262 -3.49 9.35 14.85
C VAL A 262 -4.84 9.96 14.45
N THR A 263 -5.59 10.48 15.44
CA THR A 263 -6.92 11.07 15.19
C THR A 263 -6.86 12.46 14.57
N ASN A 264 -5.82 13.21 14.86
CA ASN A 264 -5.63 14.56 14.33
C ASN A 264 -5.18 14.61 12.87
N ARG A 265 -4.95 13.46 12.24
CA ARG A 265 -4.57 13.36 10.82
C ARG A 265 -3.46 14.35 10.43
N PRO A 266 -2.23 14.17 10.95
CA PRO A 266 -1.11 15.06 10.62
C PRO A 266 -0.74 15.05 9.12
N ASP A 267 -1.25 14.06 8.38
CA ASP A 267 -1.07 13.92 6.94
C ASP A 267 -2.05 14.75 6.09
N ILE A 268 -3.09 15.38 6.69
CA ILE A 268 -4.22 15.92 5.91
C ILE A 268 -3.82 16.93 4.85
N GLU A 269 -2.93 17.86 5.15
CA GLU A 269 -2.47 18.85 4.18
C GLU A 269 -1.71 18.19 3.03
N LYS A 270 -0.77 17.32 3.36
CA LYS A 270 0.01 16.56 2.39
C LYS A 270 -0.86 15.64 1.55
N TYR A 271 -1.84 14.99 2.18
CA TYR A 271 -2.80 14.16 1.49
C TYR A 271 -3.61 14.94 0.45
N LEU A 272 -4.14 16.12 0.80
CA LEU A 272 -4.88 16.97 -0.12
C LEU A 272 -4.02 17.45 -1.28
N GLU A 273 -2.77 17.84 -1.00
CA GLU A 273 -1.80 18.20 -2.05
C GLU A 273 -1.51 17.02 -2.98
N ASN A 274 -1.25 15.85 -2.43
CA ASN A 274 -0.95 14.64 -3.20
C ASN A 274 -2.14 14.23 -4.07
N ARG A 275 -3.35 14.33 -3.54
CA ARG A 275 -4.58 14.09 -4.31
C ARG A 275 -4.70 15.00 -5.52
N GLN A 276 -4.38 16.30 -5.36
CA GLN A 276 -4.41 17.28 -6.46
C GLN A 276 -3.28 17.06 -7.49
N LYS A 277 -2.16 16.45 -7.08
CA LYS A 277 -1.00 16.18 -7.94
C LYS A 277 -1.10 14.88 -8.73
N ALA A 278 -2.10 14.05 -8.47
CA ALA A 278 -2.39 12.88 -9.27
C ALA A 278 -2.96 13.27 -10.63
N ASP A 279 -2.46 12.69 -11.73
CA ASP A 279 -3.04 12.91 -13.06
C ASP A 279 -4.34 12.10 -13.20
N ILE A 280 -4.34 10.87 -12.69
CA ILE A 280 -5.52 10.00 -12.65
C ILE A 280 -5.80 9.64 -11.20
N TYR A 281 -6.98 10.01 -10.72
CA TYR A 281 -7.40 9.75 -9.36
C TYR A 281 -8.51 8.71 -9.33
N ILE A 282 -8.23 7.54 -8.76
CA ILE A 282 -9.16 6.42 -8.66
C ILE A 282 -9.58 6.27 -7.21
N HIS A 283 -10.87 6.44 -6.95
CA HIS A 283 -11.44 6.35 -5.61
C HIS A 283 -12.59 5.33 -5.58
N PRO A 284 -12.32 4.06 -5.19
CA PRO A 284 -13.35 3.06 -5.05
C PRO A 284 -14.38 3.44 -3.99
N ASN A 285 -15.66 3.33 -4.32
CA ASN A 285 -16.74 3.62 -3.38
C ASN A 285 -16.94 2.44 -2.41
N LEU A 286 -16.57 2.62 -1.16
CA LEU A 286 -16.54 1.59 -0.11
C LEU A 286 -17.29 2.03 1.16
N PRO A 287 -18.58 2.42 1.09
CA PRO A 287 -19.28 3.08 2.19
C PRO A 287 -19.42 2.23 3.45
N ASP A 288 -19.45 0.89 3.29
CA ASP A 288 -19.68 -0.08 4.37
C ASP A 288 -18.41 -0.87 4.74
N ALA A 289 -17.24 -0.45 4.22
CA ALA A 289 -15.97 -1.11 4.50
C ALA A 289 -15.09 -0.24 5.39
N ASP A 290 -14.53 -0.84 6.42
CA ASP A 290 -13.50 -0.27 7.27
C ASP A 290 -12.17 -1.03 7.13
N ALA A 291 -11.14 -0.59 7.84
CA ALA A 291 -9.81 -1.19 7.79
C ALA A 291 -9.78 -2.63 8.32
N SER A 292 -10.79 -3.07 9.06
CA SER A 292 -10.91 -4.42 9.64
C SER A 292 -11.85 -5.36 8.88
N SER A 293 -12.46 -4.90 7.78
CA SER A 293 -13.46 -5.64 6.99
C SER A 293 -12.85 -6.79 6.18
N PHE A 294 -12.00 -7.61 6.81
CA PHE A 294 -11.41 -8.78 6.19
C PHE A 294 -12.45 -9.89 5.96
N GLY A 295 -12.11 -10.84 5.09
CA GLY A 295 -12.91 -12.01 4.76
C GLY A 295 -13.35 -12.04 3.30
N ASN A 296 -13.57 -13.25 2.79
CA ASN A 296 -13.77 -13.53 1.36
C ASN A 296 -14.88 -12.69 0.72
N LYS A 297 -16.06 -12.63 1.34
CA LYS A 297 -17.19 -11.86 0.80
C LYS A 297 -16.90 -10.36 0.72
N ASN A 298 -16.24 -9.81 1.73
CA ASN A 298 -15.85 -8.41 1.77
C ASN A 298 -14.76 -8.14 0.73
N ALA A 299 -13.75 -9.00 0.62
CA ALA A 299 -12.71 -8.89 -0.38
C ALA A 299 -13.29 -8.86 -1.80
N ALA A 300 -14.18 -9.81 -2.14
CA ALA A 300 -14.81 -9.86 -3.45
C ALA A 300 -15.61 -8.57 -3.77
N ARG A 301 -16.36 -8.03 -2.80
CA ARG A 301 -17.11 -6.78 -2.96
C ARG A 301 -16.19 -5.58 -3.18
N MET A 302 -15.11 -5.49 -2.39
CA MET A 302 -14.13 -4.39 -2.52
C MET A 302 -13.36 -4.47 -3.83
N ILE A 303 -12.94 -5.65 -4.27
CA ILE A 303 -12.33 -5.87 -5.59
C ILE A 303 -13.26 -5.37 -6.69
N GLN A 304 -14.55 -5.73 -6.63
CA GLN A 304 -15.52 -5.26 -7.61
C GLN A 304 -15.70 -3.74 -7.61
N ALA A 305 -15.68 -3.10 -6.44
CA ALA A 305 -15.72 -1.64 -6.33
C ALA A 305 -14.48 -0.99 -6.99
N GLY A 306 -13.30 -1.60 -6.81
CA GLY A 306 -12.06 -1.18 -7.48
C GLY A 306 -12.17 -1.29 -9.00
N VAL A 307 -12.71 -2.40 -9.52
CA VAL A 307 -12.97 -2.58 -10.97
C VAL A 307 -13.88 -1.49 -11.51
N VAL A 308 -14.97 -1.17 -10.81
CA VAL A 308 -15.91 -0.14 -11.24
C VAL A 308 -15.24 1.24 -11.28
N ALA A 309 -14.52 1.61 -10.22
CA ALA A 309 -13.84 2.90 -10.14
C ALA A 309 -12.77 3.05 -11.22
N ALA A 310 -11.97 2.01 -11.46
CA ALA A 310 -10.93 2.06 -12.50
C ALA A 310 -11.53 2.19 -13.90
N LYS A 311 -12.60 1.45 -14.22
CA LYS A 311 -13.28 1.55 -15.51
C LYS A 311 -13.83 2.95 -15.79
N GLN A 312 -14.26 3.67 -14.76
CA GLN A 312 -14.71 5.06 -14.90
C GLN A 312 -13.59 6.02 -15.30
N GLN A 313 -12.34 5.73 -14.88
CA GLN A 313 -11.16 6.56 -15.14
C GLN A 313 -10.38 6.15 -16.40
N LEU A 314 -10.69 5.01 -17.02
CA LEU A 314 -9.98 4.55 -18.23
C LEU A 314 -9.99 5.57 -19.39
N PRO A 315 -11.11 6.26 -19.70
CA PRO A 315 -11.11 7.24 -20.79
C PRO A 315 -10.16 8.44 -20.50
N GLU A 316 -10.03 8.84 -19.23
CA GLU A 316 -9.12 9.91 -18.83
C GLU A 316 -7.67 9.45 -18.91
N LEU A 317 -7.37 8.23 -18.44
CA LEU A 317 -6.06 7.62 -18.57
C LEU A 317 -5.63 7.50 -20.03
N GLN A 318 -6.50 7.04 -20.93
CA GLN A 318 -6.20 6.93 -22.34
C GLN A 318 -5.88 8.29 -22.98
N ARG A 319 -6.61 9.34 -22.61
CA ARG A 319 -6.30 10.71 -23.04
C ARG A 319 -4.94 11.19 -22.52
N ALA A 320 -4.67 10.99 -21.23
CA ALA A 320 -3.40 11.39 -20.64
C ALA A 320 -2.17 10.70 -21.29
N LEU A 321 -2.35 9.48 -21.80
CA LEU A 321 -1.31 8.74 -22.53
C LEU A 321 -1.08 9.25 -23.96
N ILE A 322 -2.08 9.90 -24.57
CA ILE A 322 -1.98 10.46 -25.94
C ILE A 322 -1.41 11.88 -25.89
N ASP A 323 -1.75 12.65 -24.85
CA ASP A 323 -1.44 14.07 -24.74
C ASP A 323 0.00 14.35 -24.23
N LYS A 324 0.70 13.34 -23.73
CA LYS A 324 2.09 13.40 -23.24
C LYS A 324 3.04 12.54 -24.10
#